data_68421811f3a350f7225a627d6d746e01
#
_entry.id   68421811f3a350f7225a627d6d746e01
#
_cell.length_a   1.000
_cell.length_b   1.000
_cell.length_c   1.000
_cell.angle_alpha   90.00
_cell.angle_beta   90.00
_cell.angle_gamma   90.00
#
_symmetry.space_group_name_H-M   'P 1'
#
loop_
_entity.id
_entity.type
_entity.pdbx_description
1 polymer ?
#
loop_
_entity_poly.entity_id
_entity_poly.type
_entity_poly.pdbx_seq_one_letter_code
_entity_poly.pdbx_strand_id
1 'polypeptide(L)'
;VKPKNKVEGLCRLLDMYSPKLSIVFCNTKKQVDELVEDLQGRGYFAEGLHGDLKQSQRDKVMNGFRTGRTEILVATDVAARGIDVGNVEAVFNYDIPQDDEYYVHRIGRTGRAGKEGRAFSLVVGREVYKLREIQRYCRTKIIPQAIPSLDDITDIRMEKVLDQVTEIIEKEDLTEMIDAVSKKILEEDYTAMDLAAA
;
A
#
# COMPACT_ATOMS: atom_id res chain seq x y z
N VAL A 1 5.21 8.88 14.50
CA VAL A 1 3.76 9.11 14.31
C VAL A 1 3.09 9.33 15.66
N LYS A 2 2.02 10.13 15.75
CA LYS A 2 1.16 10.17 16.94
C LYS A 2 0.20 8.97 16.90
N PRO A 3 -0.16 8.33 18.04
CA PRO A 3 -1.01 7.13 18.04
C PRO A 3 -2.32 7.32 17.24
N LYS A 4 -3.02 8.44 17.47
CA LYS A 4 -4.28 8.78 16.79
C LYS A 4 -4.16 9.00 15.27
N ASN A 5 -2.96 9.19 14.75
CA ASN A 5 -2.70 9.46 13.33
C ASN A 5 -2.09 8.23 12.63
N LYS A 6 -2.08 7.07 13.28
CA LYS A 6 -1.39 5.88 12.77
C LYS A 6 -2.08 5.32 11.51
N VAL A 7 -3.42 5.22 11.54
CA VAL A 7 -4.23 4.81 10.38
C VAL A 7 -4.07 5.79 9.24
N GLU A 8 -4.18 7.09 9.53
CA GLU A 8 -4.01 8.14 8.53
C GLU A 8 -2.61 8.10 7.89
N GLY A 9 -1.57 7.88 8.70
CA GLY A 9 -0.21 7.73 8.21
C GLY A 9 -0.04 6.52 7.30
N LEU A 10 -0.70 5.39 7.63
CA LEU A 10 -0.72 4.20 6.76
C LEU A 10 -1.42 4.50 5.43
N CYS A 11 -2.61 5.12 5.47
CA CYS A 11 -3.36 5.46 4.26
C CYS A 11 -2.55 6.37 3.33
N ARG A 12 -1.89 7.39 3.86
CA ARG A 12 -1.03 8.27 3.06
C ARG A 12 0.14 7.54 2.40
N LEU A 13 0.74 6.58 3.09
CA LEU A 13 1.80 5.76 2.49
C LEU A 13 1.24 4.83 1.41
N LEU A 14 0.07 4.23 1.63
CA LEU A 14 -0.62 3.42 0.64
C LEU A 14 -0.95 4.24 -0.61
N ASP A 15 -1.48 5.44 -0.43
CA ASP A 15 -1.83 6.35 -1.52
C ASP A 15 -0.60 6.83 -2.31
N MET A 16 0.46 7.20 -1.60
CA MET A 16 1.70 7.68 -2.21
C MET A 16 2.40 6.62 -3.04
N TYR A 17 2.55 5.41 -2.48
CA TYR A 17 3.30 4.34 -3.14
C TYR A 17 2.44 3.44 -4.01
N SER A 18 1.11 3.39 -3.78
CA SER A 18 0.11 2.62 -4.53
C SER A 18 0.58 1.18 -4.84
N PRO A 19 1.03 0.39 -3.83
CA PRO A 19 1.51 -0.95 -4.08
C PRO A 19 0.35 -1.84 -4.55
N LYS A 20 0.56 -2.64 -5.62
CA LYS A 20 -0.45 -3.59 -6.11
C LYS A 20 -0.82 -4.62 -5.06
N LEU A 21 0.17 -5.11 -4.32
CA LEU A 21 -0.04 -6.02 -3.19
C LEU A 21 0.81 -5.58 -2.02
N SER A 22 0.19 -5.48 -0.84
CA SER A 22 0.87 -5.13 0.40
C SER A 22 0.42 -5.99 1.58
N ILE A 23 1.32 -6.17 2.54
CA ILE A 23 1.01 -6.80 3.83
C ILE A 23 1.20 -5.79 4.94
N VAL A 24 0.18 -5.66 5.80
CA VAL A 24 0.20 -4.81 6.99
C VAL A 24 0.23 -5.70 8.23
N PHE A 25 1.25 -5.56 9.05
CA PHE A 25 1.43 -6.36 10.26
C PHE A 25 0.94 -5.65 11.51
N CYS A 26 0.03 -6.31 12.23
CA CYS A 26 -0.45 -5.93 13.56
C CYS A 26 -0.01 -6.95 14.61
N ASN A 27 0.19 -6.51 15.87
CA ASN A 27 0.59 -7.41 16.94
C ASN A 27 -0.57 -8.24 17.52
N THR A 28 -1.83 -7.81 17.34
CA THR A 28 -3.01 -8.50 17.89
C THR A 28 -4.08 -8.72 16.83
N LYS A 29 -4.87 -9.80 16.99
CA LYS A 29 -6.02 -10.11 16.14
C LYS A 29 -7.10 -9.03 16.16
N LYS A 30 -7.39 -8.49 17.36
CA LYS A 30 -8.36 -7.39 17.52
C LYS A 30 -7.95 -6.17 16.67
N GLN A 31 -6.68 -5.84 16.66
CA GLN A 31 -6.17 -4.72 15.87
C GLN A 31 -6.19 -5.00 14.36
N VAL A 32 -6.06 -6.28 13.96
CA VAL A 32 -6.27 -6.69 12.57
C VAL A 32 -7.70 -6.36 12.15
N ASP A 33 -8.70 -6.77 12.94
CA ASP A 33 -10.12 -6.55 12.63
C ASP A 33 -10.44 -5.05 12.57
N GLU A 34 -10.05 -4.28 13.60
CA GLU A 34 -10.26 -2.83 13.67
C GLU A 34 -9.61 -2.10 12.48
N LEU A 35 -8.38 -2.47 12.11
CA LEU A 35 -7.69 -1.84 10.99
C LEU A 35 -8.32 -2.19 9.64
N VAL A 36 -8.81 -3.42 9.47
CA VAL A 36 -9.54 -3.83 8.26
C VAL A 36 -10.82 -3.01 8.09
N GLU A 37 -11.60 -2.85 9.16
CA GLU A 37 -12.82 -2.02 9.15
C GLU A 37 -12.50 -0.56 8.78
N ASP A 38 -11.46 0.02 9.37
CA ASP A 38 -11.01 1.37 9.08
C ASP A 38 -10.58 1.55 7.61
N LEU A 39 -9.82 0.59 7.06
CA LEU A 39 -9.35 0.62 5.68
C LEU A 39 -10.50 0.44 4.68
N GLN A 40 -11.39 -0.53 4.93
CA GLN A 40 -12.57 -0.77 4.09
C GLN A 40 -13.51 0.43 4.10
N GLY A 41 -13.73 1.05 5.27
CA GLY A 41 -14.52 2.28 5.42
C GLY A 41 -13.96 3.47 4.63
N ARG A 42 -12.68 3.43 4.26
CA ARG A 42 -11.99 4.41 3.42
C ARG A 42 -11.87 4.00 1.94
N GLY A 43 -12.47 2.86 1.56
CA GLY A 43 -12.50 2.38 0.19
C GLY A 43 -11.32 1.50 -0.24
N TYR A 44 -10.45 1.06 0.69
CA TYR A 44 -9.36 0.14 0.35
C TYR A 44 -9.85 -1.32 0.31
N PHE A 45 -9.30 -2.11 -0.62
CA PHE A 45 -9.56 -3.56 -0.73
C PHE A 45 -8.66 -4.32 0.26
N ALA A 46 -9.06 -4.28 1.55
CA ALA A 46 -8.31 -4.89 2.65
C ALA A 46 -9.05 -6.10 3.22
N GLU A 47 -8.34 -7.17 3.58
CA GLU A 47 -8.85 -8.31 4.33
C GLU A 47 -7.91 -8.72 5.46
N GLY A 48 -8.49 -9.25 6.55
CA GLY A 48 -7.77 -9.67 7.74
C GLY A 48 -7.36 -11.13 7.71
N LEU A 49 -6.19 -11.44 8.29
CA LEU A 49 -5.69 -12.79 8.46
C LEU A 49 -5.13 -12.99 9.87
N HIS A 50 -5.85 -13.73 10.72
CA HIS A 50 -5.44 -14.05 12.09
C HIS A 50 -5.90 -15.44 12.51
N GLY A 51 -5.47 -15.90 13.69
CA GLY A 51 -5.67 -17.28 14.14
C GLY A 51 -7.10 -17.71 14.42
N ASP A 52 -8.05 -16.78 14.55
CA ASP A 52 -9.46 -17.11 14.82
C ASP A 52 -10.25 -17.43 13.54
N LEU A 53 -9.67 -17.20 12.37
CA LEU A 53 -10.31 -17.55 11.11
C LEU A 53 -10.36 -19.08 10.91
N LYS A 54 -11.52 -19.58 10.51
CA LYS A 54 -11.66 -20.96 10.05
C LYS A 54 -10.81 -21.19 8.78
N GLN A 55 -10.39 -22.44 8.56
CA GLN A 55 -9.52 -22.74 7.41
C GLN A 55 -10.15 -22.29 6.08
N SER A 56 -11.44 -22.50 5.87
CA SER A 56 -12.14 -22.05 4.66
C SER A 56 -12.13 -20.54 4.45
N GLN A 57 -12.23 -19.75 5.53
CA GLN A 57 -12.13 -18.30 5.47
C GLN A 57 -10.70 -17.87 5.13
N ARG A 58 -9.71 -18.51 5.79
CA ARG A 58 -8.29 -18.28 5.51
C ARG A 58 -7.96 -18.54 4.03
N ASP A 59 -8.44 -19.66 3.47
CA ASP A 59 -8.22 -20.02 2.07
C ASP A 59 -8.86 -19.00 1.13
N LYS A 60 -10.06 -18.49 1.46
CA LYS A 60 -10.76 -17.45 0.70
C LYS A 60 -9.94 -16.14 0.68
N VAL A 61 -9.50 -15.67 1.85
CA VAL A 61 -8.67 -14.45 2.00
C VAL A 61 -7.37 -14.61 1.19
N MET A 62 -6.68 -15.73 1.36
CA MET A 62 -5.42 -15.98 0.67
C MET A 62 -5.59 -16.10 -0.85
N ASN A 63 -6.70 -16.68 -1.32
CA ASN A 63 -7.00 -16.71 -2.74
C ASN A 63 -7.30 -15.30 -3.28
N GLY A 64 -8.08 -14.50 -2.54
CA GLY A 64 -8.32 -13.09 -2.87
C GLY A 64 -7.02 -12.30 -3.02
N PHE A 65 -6.10 -12.48 -2.08
CA PHE A 65 -4.80 -11.81 -2.09
C PHE A 65 -3.89 -12.28 -3.26
N ARG A 66 -3.84 -13.58 -3.54
CA ARG A 66 -3.06 -14.11 -4.69
C ARG A 66 -3.58 -13.64 -6.05
N THR A 67 -4.88 -13.45 -6.17
CA THR A 67 -5.53 -13.02 -7.43
C THR A 67 -5.61 -11.50 -7.57
N GLY A 68 -5.15 -10.73 -6.58
CA GLY A 68 -5.19 -9.26 -6.59
C GLY A 68 -6.57 -8.65 -6.33
N ARG A 69 -7.58 -9.45 -5.95
CA ARG A 69 -8.88 -8.92 -5.49
C ARG A 69 -8.77 -8.23 -4.13
N THR A 70 -7.89 -8.72 -3.28
CA THR A 70 -7.49 -8.12 -2.02
C THR A 70 -6.11 -7.52 -2.24
N GLU A 71 -5.99 -6.22 -2.16
CA GLU A 71 -4.72 -5.50 -2.37
C GLU A 71 -3.91 -5.39 -1.08
N ILE A 72 -4.61 -5.34 0.06
CA ILE A 72 -4.02 -5.15 1.38
C ILE A 72 -4.39 -6.33 2.28
N LEU A 73 -3.40 -7.10 2.67
CA LEU A 73 -3.56 -8.16 3.65
C LEU A 73 -3.12 -7.66 5.03
N VAL A 74 -4.05 -7.51 5.96
CA VAL A 74 -3.74 -7.15 7.35
C VAL A 74 -3.60 -8.43 8.17
N ALA A 75 -2.45 -8.67 8.80
CA ALA A 75 -2.17 -9.96 9.42
C ALA A 75 -1.39 -9.88 10.73
N THR A 76 -1.56 -10.90 11.58
CA THR A 76 -0.64 -11.16 12.69
C THR A 76 0.54 -12.01 12.21
N ASP A 77 1.68 -11.96 12.92
CA ASP A 77 2.88 -12.73 12.59
C ASP A 77 2.61 -14.22 12.44
N VAL A 78 1.86 -14.80 13.39
CA VAL A 78 1.54 -16.24 13.39
C VAL A 78 0.72 -16.62 12.16
N ALA A 79 -0.25 -15.82 11.80
CA ALA A 79 -1.11 -16.09 10.65
C ALA A 79 -0.40 -15.86 9.32
N ALA A 80 0.54 -14.93 9.28
CA ALA A 80 1.36 -14.63 8.11
C ALA A 80 2.50 -15.63 7.87
N ARG A 81 2.77 -16.53 8.82
CA ARG A 81 3.81 -17.55 8.65
C ARG A 81 3.43 -18.50 7.51
N GLY A 82 4.36 -18.70 6.58
CA GLY A 82 4.13 -19.55 5.40
C GLY A 82 3.34 -18.90 4.27
N ILE A 83 3.03 -17.60 4.34
CA ILE A 83 2.51 -16.87 3.18
C ILE A 83 3.60 -16.86 2.12
N ASP A 84 3.35 -17.56 1.03
CA ASP A 84 4.16 -17.51 -0.19
C ASP A 84 3.35 -16.85 -1.30
N VAL A 85 3.55 -15.53 -1.43
CA VAL A 85 2.99 -14.71 -2.49
C VAL A 85 4.14 -13.90 -3.08
N GLY A 86 4.50 -14.20 -4.32
CA GLY A 86 5.72 -13.71 -4.96
C GLY A 86 5.71 -12.24 -5.38
N ASN A 87 4.60 -11.55 -5.26
CA ASN A 87 4.42 -10.19 -5.80
C ASN A 87 4.08 -9.14 -4.74
N VAL A 88 4.45 -9.35 -3.47
CA VAL A 88 4.26 -8.34 -2.43
C VAL A 88 5.25 -7.20 -2.65
N GLU A 89 4.76 -6.03 -2.99
CA GLU A 89 5.57 -4.85 -3.30
C GLU A 89 5.93 -4.05 -2.06
N ALA A 90 5.03 -4.04 -1.05
CA ALA A 90 5.26 -3.32 0.19
C ALA A 90 4.86 -4.12 1.44
N VAL A 91 5.63 -3.93 2.50
CA VAL A 91 5.32 -4.40 3.85
C VAL A 91 5.21 -3.20 4.79
N PHE A 92 4.13 -3.17 5.56
CA PHE A 92 3.92 -2.15 6.58
C PHE A 92 3.89 -2.80 7.97
N ASN A 93 4.86 -2.47 8.81
CA ASN A 93 4.77 -2.76 10.23
C ASN A 93 3.88 -1.68 10.86
N TYR A 94 2.57 -1.94 10.92
CA TYR A 94 1.64 -1.07 11.62
C TYR A 94 2.01 -1.01 13.10
N ASP A 95 2.38 -2.15 13.68
CA ASP A 95 3.00 -2.24 14.99
C ASP A 95 4.41 -2.80 14.89
N ILE A 96 5.31 -2.24 15.70
CA ILE A 96 6.66 -2.79 15.84
C ILE A 96 6.58 -4.16 16.54
N PRO A 97 7.18 -5.22 16.00
CA PRO A 97 7.14 -6.54 16.61
C PRO A 97 7.91 -6.57 17.93
N GLN A 98 7.49 -7.48 18.82
CA GLN A 98 8.17 -7.66 20.12
C GLN A 98 9.56 -8.33 19.95
N ASP A 99 9.67 -9.27 19.02
CA ASP A 99 10.91 -9.97 18.71
C ASP A 99 11.56 -9.42 17.44
N ASP A 100 12.88 -9.25 17.48
CA ASP A 100 13.66 -8.72 16.37
C ASP A 100 13.65 -9.66 15.16
N GLU A 101 13.57 -10.98 15.39
CA GLU A 101 13.48 -11.99 14.35
C GLU A 101 12.18 -11.86 13.54
N TYR A 102 11.05 -11.54 14.19
CA TYR A 102 9.80 -11.29 13.49
C TYR A 102 9.89 -10.10 12.52
N TYR A 103 10.66 -9.07 12.89
CA TYR A 103 10.89 -7.95 11.97
C TYR A 103 11.50 -8.42 10.64
N VAL A 104 12.53 -9.26 10.72
CA VAL A 104 13.19 -9.84 9.53
C VAL A 104 12.20 -10.68 8.72
N HIS A 105 11.42 -11.53 9.40
CA HIS A 105 10.41 -12.36 8.75
C HIS A 105 9.31 -11.55 8.06
N ARG A 106 8.89 -10.40 8.65
CA ARG A 106 7.90 -9.50 8.06
C ARG A 106 8.44 -8.84 6.81
N ILE A 107 9.59 -8.17 6.89
CA ILE A 107 10.17 -7.47 5.74
C ILE A 107 10.59 -8.44 4.63
N GLY A 108 10.97 -9.67 4.98
CA GLY A 108 11.26 -10.75 4.03
C GLY A 108 10.03 -11.26 3.26
N ARG A 109 8.83 -10.66 3.39
CA ARG A 109 7.66 -10.91 2.52
C ARG A 109 7.70 -10.10 1.25
N THR A 110 8.51 -9.06 1.17
CA THR A 110 8.75 -8.26 -0.04
C THR A 110 10.20 -8.41 -0.52
N GLY A 111 10.53 -7.89 -1.69
CA GLY A 111 11.89 -7.92 -2.24
C GLY A 111 12.39 -9.32 -2.62
N ARG A 112 11.50 -10.24 -3.04
CA ARG A 112 11.84 -11.61 -3.39
C ARG A 112 12.13 -11.78 -4.89
N ALA A 113 12.91 -12.82 -5.21
CA ALA A 113 13.22 -13.21 -6.59
C ALA A 113 13.85 -12.07 -7.42
N GLY A 114 14.72 -11.26 -6.80
CA GLY A 114 15.42 -10.17 -7.49
C GLY A 114 14.56 -8.92 -7.75
N LYS A 115 13.34 -8.87 -7.23
CA LYS A 115 12.47 -7.69 -7.29
C LYS A 115 12.79 -6.72 -6.17
N GLU A 116 12.63 -5.44 -6.42
CA GLU A 116 12.65 -4.43 -5.37
C GLU A 116 11.45 -4.57 -4.45
N GLY A 117 11.64 -4.28 -3.17
CA GLY A 117 10.58 -4.29 -2.17
C GLY A 117 10.74 -3.15 -1.18
N ARG A 118 9.64 -2.65 -0.66
CA ARG A 118 9.63 -1.55 0.33
C ARG A 118 9.08 -2.03 1.66
N ALA A 119 9.74 -1.63 2.74
CA ALA A 119 9.28 -1.92 4.10
C ALA A 119 9.17 -0.62 4.90
N PHE A 120 8.00 -0.37 5.45
CA PHE A 120 7.69 0.79 6.26
C PHE A 120 7.38 0.38 7.69
N SER A 121 7.74 1.21 8.66
CA SER A 121 7.44 0.97 10.07
C SER A 121 6.85 2.23 10.70
N LEU A 122 5.61 2.12 11.20
CA LEU A 122 4.90 3.22 11.88
C LEU A 122 5.28 3.23 13.35
N VAL A 123 6.22 4.08 13.71
CA VAL A 123 6.83 4.13 15.05
C VAL A 123 6.13 5.17 15.91
N VAL A 124 5.70 4.78 17.10
CA VAL A 124 4.98 5.65 18.05
C VAL A 124 5.77 5.79 19.35
N GLY A 125 6.06 7.02 19.72
CA GLY A 125 6.63 7.35 21.04
C GLY A 125 7.85 6.50 21.40
N ARG A 126 7.73 5.67 22.44
CA ARG A 126 8.84 4.85 22.98
C ARG A 126 9.23 3.67 22.09
N GLU A 127 8.45 3.30 21.08
CA GLU A 127 8.80 2.22 20.12
C GLU A 127 10.10 2.52 19.36
N VAL A 128 10.54 3.79 19.34
CA VAL A 128 11.86 4.16 18.80
C VAL A 128 13.02 3.41 19.45
N TYR A 129 12.92 3.04 20.72
CA TYR A 129 13.96 2.27 21.40
C TYR A 129 14.00 0.83 20.87
N LYS A 130 12.82 0.22 20.71
CA LYS A 130 12.70 -1.12 20.10
C LYS A 130 13.21 -1.14 18.66
N LEU A 131 12.89 -0.11 17.89
CA LEU A 131 13.41 0.03 16.52
C LEU A 131 14.96 0.09 16.49
N ARG A 132 15.59 0.74 17.46
CA ARG A 132 17.06 0.76 17.57
C ARG A 132 17.67 -0.61 17.90
N GLU A 133 16.97 -1.44 18.67
CA GLU A 133 17.37 -2.83 18.93
C GLU A 133 17.30 -3.64 17.64
N ILE A 134 16.18 -3.55 16.91
CA ILE A 134 15.98 -4.18 15.61
C ILE A 134 17.08 -3.77 14.63
N GLN A 135 17.41 -2.49 14.53
CA GLN A 135 18.51 -2.03 13.66
C GLN A 135 19.85 -2.68 13.99
N ARG A 136 20.15 -2.83 15.28
CA ARG A 136 21.38 -3.52 15.73
C ARG A 136 21.36 -4.99 15.39
N TYR A 137 20.22 -5.66 15.61
CA TYR A 137 20.03 -7.08 15.28
C TYR A 137 20.18 -7.33 13.78
N CYS A 138 19.50 -6.55 12.95
CA CYS A 138 19.51 -6.68 11.49
C CYS A 138 20.81 -6.13 10.86
N ARG A 139 21.67 -5.45 11.62
CA ARG A 139 22.87 -4.75 11.11
C ARG A 139 22.55 -3.84 9.92
N THR A 140 21.39 -3.20 9.94
CA THR A 140 20.91 -2.31 8.88
C THR A 140 20.46 -0.98 9.44
N LYS A 141 20.42 0.05 8.59
CA LYS A 141 19.95 1.38 8.96
C LYS A 141 18.52 1.54 8.48
N ILE A 142 17.60 1.80 9.40
CA ILE A 142 16.23 2.19 9.08
C ILE A 142 16.20 3.72 9.03
N ILE A 143 15.82 4.27 7.88
CA ILE A 143 15.85 5.70 7.65
C ILE A 143 14.52 6.32 8.13
N PRO A 144 14.54 7.26 9.09
CA PRO A 144 13.34 7.96 9.49
C PRO A 144 12.85 8.87 8.37
N GLN A 145 11.56 8.82 8.08
CA GLN A 145 10.89 9.68 7.11
C GLN A 145 9.67 10.35 7.74
N ALA A 146 9.36 11.55 7.27
CA ALA A 146 8.10 12.20 7.59
C ALA A 146 6.95 11.46 6.90
N ILE A 147 5.76 11.52 7.50
CA ILE A 147 4.54 11.06 6.81
C ILE A 147 4.26 12.06 5.68
N PRO A 148 3.93 11.59 4.47
CA PRO A 148 3.60 12.47 3.36
C PRO A 148 2.47 13.44 3.72
N SER A 149 2.55 14.66 3.26
CA SER A 149 1.44 15.62 3.33
C SER A 149 0.34 15.25 2.33
N LEU A 150 -0.82 15.89 2.41
CA LEU A 150 -1.86 15.71 1.39
C LEU A 150 -1.43 16.31 0.05
N ASP A 151 -0.70 17.42 0.09
CA ASP A 151 -0.17 18.06 -1.13
C ASP A 151 0.82 17.14 -1.84
N ASP A 152 1.76 16.52 -1.10
CA ASP A 152 2.70 15.54 -1.67
C ASP A 152 1.98 14.37 -2.39
N ILE A 153 0.86 13.90 -1.81
CA ILE A 153 0.07 12.80 -2.40
C ILE A 153 -0.64 13.28 -3.67
N THR A 154 -1.20 14.48 -3.64
CA THR A 154 -1.91 15.07 -4.78
C THR A 154 -0.94 15.28 -5.95
N ASP A 155 0.24 15.82 -5.70
CA ASP A 155 1.27 16.05 -6.70
C ASP A 155 1.72 14.73 -7.35
N ILE A 156 2.01 13.70 -6.54
CA ILE A 156 2.42 12.37 -7.05
C ILE A 156 1.31 11.69 -7.84
N ARG A 157 0.03 11.83 -7.41
CA ARG A 157 -1.10 11.28 -8.16
C ARG A 157 -1.25 11.97 -9.51
N MET A 158 -1.13 13.30 -9.53
CA MET A 158 -1.18 14.08 -10.76
C MET A 158 -0.04 13.69 -11.71
N GLU A 159 1.19 13.59 -11.21
CA GLU A 159 2.33 13.15 -11.99
C GLU A 159 2.10 11.76 -12.62
N LYS A 160 1.60 10.80 -11.83
CA LYS A 160 1.27 9.46 -12.35
C LYS A 160 0.18 9.49 -13.45
N VAL A 161 -0.84 10.32 -13.30
CA VAL A 161 -1.88 10.49 -14.34
C VAL A 161 -1.27 11.07 -15.61
N LEU A 162 -0.43 12.09 -15.50
CA LEU A 162 0.25 12.70 -16.63
C LEU A 162 1.21 11.72 -17.33
N ASP A 163 1.94 10.89 -16.55
CA ASP A 163 2.79 9.83 -17.10
C ASP A 163 1.97 8.80 -17.90
N GLN A 164 0.82 8.37 -17.37
CA GLN A 164 -0.09 7.45 -18.08
C GLN A 164 -0.63 8.07 -19.36
N VAL A 165 -1.02 9.34 -19.31
CA VAL A 165 -1.46 10.09 -20.52
C VAL A 165 -0.34 10.16 -21.55
N THR A 166 0.89 10.47 -21.12
CA THR A 166 2.07 10.50 -22.00
C THR A 166 2.33 9.15 -22.64
N GLU A 167 2.26 8.07 -21.85
CA GLU A 167 2.43 6.70 -22.34
C GLU A 167 1.40 6.32 -23.41
N ILE A 168 0.13 6.73 -23.23
CA ILE A 168 -0.96 6.51 -24.21
C ILE A 168 -0.67 7.31 -25.49
N ILE A 169 -0.28 8.58 -25.36
CA ILE A 169 0.03 9.44 -26.52
C ILE A 169 1.19 8.85 -27.35
N GLU A 170 2.20 8.25 -26.70
CA GLU A 170 3.37 7.70 -27.40
C GLU A 170 3.13 6.32 -28.03
N LYS A 171 2.19 5.53 -27.50
CA LYS A 171 2.04 4.12 -27.89
C LYS A 171 0.78 3.80 -28.69
N GLU A 172 -0.26 4.65 -28.61
CA GLU A 172 -1.56 4.37 -29.20
C GLU A 172 -1.87 5.26 -30.40
N ASP A 173 -2.62 4.73 -31.36
CA ASP A 173 -3.17 5.54 -32.45
C ASP A 173 -4.44 6.27 -31.94
N LEU A 174 -4.32 7.56 -31.73
CA LEU A 174 -5.36 8.41 -31.17
C LEU A 174 -6.20 9.11 -32.25
N THR A 175 -6.05 8.77 -33.52
CA THR A 175 -6.72 9.48 -34.66
C THR A 175 -8.22 9.60 -34.46
N GLU A 176 -8.91 8.49 -34.18
CA GLU A 176 -10.36 8.49 -33.97
C GLU A 176 -10.79 9.32 -32.75
N MET A 177 -10.01 9.28 -31.68
CA MET A 177 -10.29 10.05 -30.48
C MET A 177 -10.06 11.54 -30.69
N ILE A 178 -9.01 11.91 -31.41
CA ILE A 178 -8.73 13.31 -31.79
C ILE A 178 -9.85 13.87 -32.61
N ASP A 179 -10.38 13.11 -33.58
CA ASP A 179 -11.55 13.53 -34.41
C ASP A 179 -12.79 13.71 -33.55
N ALA A 180 -13.07 12.80 -32.62
CA ALA A 180 -14.23 12.90 -31.72
C ALA A 180 -14.13 14.12 -30.78
N VAL A 181 -12.93 14.35 -30.18
CA VAL A 181 -12.65 15.53 -29.33
C VAL A 181 -12.75 16.82 -30.13
N SER A 182 -12.22 16.87 -31.35
CA SER A 182 -12.26 18.04 -32.22
C SER A 182 -13.73 18.40 -32.58
N LYS A 183 -14.56 17.40 -32.89
CA LYS A 183 -15.97 17.58 -33.13
C LYS A 183 -16.69 18.15 -31.89
N LYS A 184 -16.41 17.61 -30.69
CA LYS A 184 -17.00 18.08 -29.45
C LYS A 184 -16.66 19.54 -29.13
N ILE A 185 -15.40 19.95 -29.38
CA ILE A 185 -14.93 21.33 -29.23
C ILE A 185 -15.67 22.29 -30.19
N LEU A 186 -15.95 21.82 -31.43
CA LEU A 186 -16.64 22.64 -32.41
C LEU A 186 -18.14 22.77 -32.13
N GLU A 187 -18.77 21.75 -31.52
CA GLU A 187 -20.21 21.73 -31.20
C GLU A 187 -20.56 22.46 -29.91
N GLU A 188 -19.63 22.51 -28.97
CA GLU A 188 -19.81 23.10 -27.64
C GLU A 188 -18.65 24.09 -27.38
N ASP A 189 -18.90 25.13 -26.60
CA ASP A 189 -17.95 26.23 -26.36
C ASP A 189 -16.86 25.82 -25.32
N TYR A 190 -16.21 24.65 -25.56
CA TYR A 190 -15.10 24.14 -24.75
C TYR A 190 -13.78 24.30 -25.48
N THR A 191 -12.71 24.48 -24.69
CA THR A 191 -11.34 24.39 -25.20
C THR A 191 -10.79 22.97 -25.05
N ALA A 192 -9.75 22.63 -25.79
CA ALA A 192 -9.01 21.38 -25.60
C ALA A 192 -8.46 21.25 -24.17
N MET A 193 -8.11 22.37 -23.54
CA MET A 193 -7.62 22.42 -22.17
C MET A 193 -8.74 22.09 -21.16
N ASP A 194 -9.96 22.55 -21.39
CA ASP A 194 -11.10 22.23 -20.51
C ASP A 194 -11.40 20.73 -20.53
N LEU A 195 -11.35 20.10 -21.69
CA LEU A 195 -11.54 18.66 -21.83
C LEU A 195 -10.37 17.85 -21.25
N ALA A 196 -9.15 18.38 -21.29
CA ALA A 196 -7.99 17.72 -20.69
C ALA A 196 -7.96 17.84 -19.16
N ALA A 197 -8.59 18.86 -18.58
CA ALA A 197 -8.66 19.12 -17.16
C ALA A 197 -9.85 18.43 -16.45
N ALA A 198 -10.87 18.01 -17.18
CA ALA A 198 -12.07 17.34 -16.66
C ALA A 198 -11.90 15.83 -16.53
#